data_9622dc2ee70a3973953a0a5116c34561
#
_entry.id   9622dc2ee70a3973953a0a5116c34561
#
_cell.length_a   1.000
_cell.length_b   1.000
_cell.length_c   1.000
_cell.angle_alpha   90.00
_cell.angle_beta   90.00
_cell.angle_gamma   90.00
#
_symmetry.space_group_name_H-M   'P 1'
#
loop_
_entity.id
_entity.type
_entity.pdbx_description
1 polymer ?
#
loop_
_entity_poly.entity_id
_entity_poly.type
_entity_poly.pdbx_seq_one_letter_code
_entity_poly.pdbx_strand_id
1 'polypeptide(L)'
;ATSEAAEAAEPVEITVTTTFAGEDGNAQNYKDAVAAWENETGNTVSDMSATSDETLKTRIVTDFETGSESDVLFFFNGADANDFVSAGKVVSIDDIRKTYPEYADNMNDDLISASPADNVKYAVPVNGYWEAMFVNTEVLDAAGVEMPTADTTWDEFLDDCQKIKDAGYTPIAAALGNIPHYWWEYCIFNQQTPENHLNIPASADDETGTQWCNGLADIKDLYEKGYFPENTLSATDDETFASFTDGKAAFLLDGSWKVGGIVSNCQSDPEDASTLDTAKLDNFDVTYFPGKGNRKTTDLVGGLSMGYYITKKAWDDPAKQAAAVSFVEYMTSDEMVAKFAQHTATALKDSPKVDESQFNSLQVKAMSMMSGVTSLTGAVQDLFNGDCRVSTFDGMPKIVTGKTDIAEAVQEGIDTYNAAQ
;
A
#
# COMPACT_ATOMS: atom_id res chain seq x y z
N ALA A 1 -37.01 -42.35 15.38
CA ALA A 1 -36.46 -41.01 15.20
C ALA A 1 -35.46 -41.07 14.06
N THR A 2 -35.91 -40.80 12.85
CA THR A 2 -35.04 -40.61 11.67
C THR A 2 -34.40 -39.26 11.77
N SER A 3 -33.07 -39.23 11.89
CA SER A 3 -32.29 -37.98 11.71
C SER A 3 -32.45 -37.62 10.23
N GLU A 4 -33.15 -36.53 9.94
CA GLU A 4 -33.02 -35.88 8.65
C GLU A 4 -31.56 -35.49 8.51
N ALA A 5 -30.84 -36.15 7.62
CA ALA A 5 -29.55 -35.70 7.15
C ALA A 5 -29.81 -34.33 6.47
N ALA A 6 -29.16 -33.27 6.97
CA ALA A 6 -29.18 -32.02 6.28
C ALA A 6 -28.75 -32.25 4.84
N GLU A 7 -29.64 -31.93 3.90
CA GLU A 7 -29.38 -32.03 2.47
C GLU A 7 -28.17 -31.12 2.19
N ALA A 8 -27.06 -31.68 1.71
CA ALA A 8 -25.89 -30.90 1.36
C ALA A 8 -26.29 -29.88 0.28
N ALA A 9 -25.99 -28.62 0.48
CA ALA A 9 -26.28 -27.56 -0.48
C ALA A 9 -25.69 -27.96 -1.86
N GLU A 10 -26.47 -27.75 -2.92
CA GLU A 10 -25.99 -28.02 -4.27
C GLU A 10 -24.81 -27.12 -4.62
N PRO A 11 -23.78 -27.64 -5.32
CA PRO A 11 -22.66 -26.82 -5.79
C PRO A 11 -23.11 -25.64 -6.64
N VAL A 12 -22.52 -24.47 -6.42
CA VAL A 12 -22.81 -23.26 -7.17
C VAL A 12 -21.53 -22.65 -7.74
N GLU A 13 -21.68 -21.91 -8.82
CA GLU A 13 -20.62 -21.05 -9.35
C GLU A 13 -20.81 -19.64 -8.83
N ILE A 14 -19.71 -19.03 -8.33
CA ILE A 14 -19.65 -17.62 -7.99
C ILE A 14 -18.65 -16.90 -8.89
N THR A 15 -18.93 -15.64 -9.21
CA THR A 15 -17.97 -14.76 -9.88
C THR A 15 -17.15 -13.99 -8.86
N VAL A 16 -15.84 -13.92 -9.08
CA VAL A 16 -14.91 -13.23 -8.17
C VAL A 16 -13.99 -12.34 -8.98
N THR A 17 -13.88 -11.10 -8.55
CA THR A 17 -12.90 -10.15 -9.07
C THR A 17 -11.91 -9.78 -7.96
N THR A 18 -10.63 -9.93 -8.24
CA THR A 18 -9.55 -9.49 -7.35
C THR A 18 -8.47 -8.75 -8.14
N THR A 19 -7.50 -8.21 -7.41
CA THR A 19 -6.28 -7.61 -7.99
C THR A 19 -5.12 -8.61 -8.03
N PHE A 20 -5.31 -9.85 -7.62
CA PHE A 20 -4.29 -10.90 -7.59
C PHE A 20 -4.13 -11.55 -8.97
N ALA A 21 -3.63 -10.77 -9.92
CA ALA A 21 -3.45 -11.19 -11.31
C ALA A 21 -2.21 -10.52 -11.94
N GLY A 22 -1.80 -10.99 -13.10
CA GLY A 22 -0.62 -10.45 -13.79
C GLY A 22 0.64 -10.66 -12.99
N GLU A 23 1.38 -9.57 -12.77
CA GLU A 23 2.65 -9.55 -12.03
C GLU A 23 2.46 -9.42 -10.50
N ASP A 24 1.24 -9.49 -9.98
CA ASP A 24 1.00 -9.41 -8.55
C ASP A 24 1.67 -10.58 -7.82
N GLY A 25 2.39 -10.28 -6.73
CA GLY A 25 3.13 -11.28 -5.96
C GLY A 25 2.27 -12.40 -5.36
N ASN A 26 0.97 -12.17 -5.21
CA ASN A 26 -0.01 -13.14 -4.70
C ASN A 26 -0.84 -13.82 -5.80
N ALA A 27 -0.55 -13.59 -7.08
CA ALA A 27 -1.33 -14.18 -8.17
C ALA A 27 -1.35 -15.72 -8.09
N GLN A 28 -0.23 -16.36 -7.82
CA GLN A 28 -0.16 -17.81 -7.68
C GLN A 28 -0.83 -18.29 -6.39
N ASN A 29 -0.61 -17.60 -5.26
CA ASN A 29 -1.29 -17.90 -4.00
C ASN A 29 -2.81 -17.87 -4.17
N TYR A 30 -3.32 -16.90 -4.92
CA TYR A 30 -4.75 -16.77 -5.20
C TYR A 30 -5.28 -17.95 -6.03
N LYS A 31 -4.59 -18.34 -7.10
CA LYS A 31 -4.96 -19.52 -7.92
C LYS A 31 -5.00 -20.79 -7.08
N ASP A 32 -4.00 -21.01 -6.24
CA ASP A 32 -3.91 -22.18 -5.37
C ASP A 32 -5.03 -22.18 -4.31
N ALA A 33 -5.33 -21.02 -3.73
CA ALA A 33 -6.40 -20.87 -2.75
C ALA A 33 -7.79 -21.12 -3.35
N VAL A 34 -8.03 -20.61 -4.54
CA VAL A 34 -9.28 -20.85 -5.29
C VAL A 34 -9.45 -22.35 -5.55
N ALA A 35 -8.41 -23.01 -6.09
CA ALA A 35 -8.45 -24.45 -6.37
C ALA A 35 -8.71 -25.27 -5.11
N ALA A 36 -8.10 -24.92 -3.97
CA ALA A 36 -8.31 -25.59 -2.70
C ALA A 36 -9.74 -25.41 -2.17
N TRP A 37 -10.29 -24.20 -2.25
CA TRP A 37 -11.67 -23.93 -1.86
C TRP A 37 -12.67 -24.66 -2.74
N GLU A 38 -12.46 -24.70 -4.07
CA GLU A 38 -13.29 -25.45 -5.01
C GLU A 38 -13.27 -26.95 -4.69
N ASN A 39 -12.10 -27.49 -4.39
CA ASN A 39 -11.95 -28.90 -4.04
C ASN A 39 -12.62 -29.25 -2.69
N GLU A 40 -12.55 -28.35 -1.72
CA GLU A 40 -13.14 -28.55 -0.39
C GLU A 40 -14.67 -28.46 -0.40
N THR A 41 -15.21 -27.49 -1.15
CA THR A 41 -16.65 -27.17 -1.12
C THR A 41 -17.45 -27.77 -2.26
N GLY A 42 -16.81 -28.14 -3.37
CA GLY A 42 -17.47 -28.51 -4.63
C GLY A 42 -18.01 -27.32 -5.42
N ASN A 43 -17.95 -26.10 -4.87
CA ASN A 43 -18.29 -24.87 -5.59
C ASN A 43 -17.21 -24.53 -6.61
N THR A 44 -17.54 -23.67 -7.57
CA THR A 44 -16.58 -23.18 -8.58
C THR A 44 -16.52 -21.68 -8.61
N VAL A 45 -15.39 -21.16 -9.06
CA VAL A 45 -15.13 -19.73 -9.23
C VAL A 45 -14.98 -19.41 -10.71
N SER A 46 -15.79 -18.46 -11.19
CA SER A 46 -15.53 -17.76 -12.44
C SER A 46 -14.66 -16.54 -12.13
N ASP A 47 -13.36 -16.64 -12.40
CA ASP A 47 -12.37 -15.63 -12.04
C ASP A 47 -12.34 -14.49 -13.06
N MET A 48 -12.63 -13.26 -12.58
CA MET A 48 -12.64 -12.04 -13.35
C MET A 48 -11.51 -11.09 -12.93
N SER A 49 -10.52 -11.60 -12.20
CA SER A 49 -9.40 -10.81 -11.66
C SER A 49 -8.54 -10.20 -12.75
N ALA A 50 -7.99 -9.04 -12.47
CA ALA A 50 -7.09 -8.30 -13.36
C ALA A 50 -6.06 -7.49 -12.56
N THR A 51 -5.00 -7.04 -13.24
CA THR A 51 -3.99 -6.17 -12.65
C THR A 51 -4.62 -4.92 -12.06
N SER A 52 -4.14 -4.51 -10.88
CA SER A 52 -4.59 -3.30 -10.19
C SER A 52 -4.09 -2.06 -10.92
N ASP A 53 -4.96 -1.47 -11.73
CA ASP A 53 -4.71 -0.24 -12.47
C ASP A 53 -6.00 0.59 -12.63
N GLU A 54 -5.90 1.75 -13.25
CA GLU A 54 -7.06 2.62 -13.49
C GLU A 54 -8.10 1.98 -14.42
N THR A 55 -7.68 1.10 -15.33
CA THR A 55 -8.58 0.35 -16.21
C THR A 55 -9.46 -0.59 -15.40
N LEU A 56 -8.90 -1.31 -14.43
CA LEU A 56 -9.65 -2.17 -13.53
C LEU A 56 -10.64 -1.38 -12.69
N LYS A 57 -10.22 -0.25 -12.12
CA LYS A 57 -11.10 0.62 -11.33
C LYS A 57 -12.31 1.10 -12.14
N THR A 58 -12.08 1.54 -13.36
CA THR A 58 -13.15 1.98 -14.27
C THR A 58 -14.09 0.82 -14.62
N ARG A 59 -13.54 -0.36 -14.90
CA ARG A 59 -14.34 -1.56 -15.18
C ARG A 59 -15.27 -1.91 -14.02
N ILE A 60 -14.74 -1.91 -12.80
CA ILE A 60 -15.53 -2.27 -11.60
C ILE A 60 -16.67 -1.28 -11.40
N VAL A 61 -16.45 0.01 -11.52
CA VAL A 61 -17.50 1.02 -11.44
C VAL A 61 -18.58 0.77 -12.49
N THR A 62 -18.18 0.54 -13.74
CA THR A 62 -19.10 0.24 -14.84
C THR A 62 -19.89 -1.05 -14.61
N ASP A 63 -19.25 -2.10 -14.07
CA ASP A 63 -19.93 -3.36 -13.76
C ASP A 63 -21.05 -3.14 -12.73
N PHE A 64 -20.84 -2.33 -11.70
CA PHE A 64 -21.88 -1.98 -10.74
C PHE A 64 -23.01 -1.14 -11.37
N GLU A 65 -22.69 -0.22 -12.26
CA GLU A 65 -23.68 0.59 -12.97
C GLU A 65 -24.58 -0.24 -13.89
N THR A 66 -24.02 -1.27 -14.51
CA THR A 66 -24.72 -2.14 -15.46
C THR A 66 -25.32 -3.40 -14.84
N GLY A 67 -25.09 -3.65 -13.55
CA GLY A 67 -25.56 -4.84 -12.84
C GLY A 67 -24.79 -6.11 -13.19
N SER A 68 -23.57 -5.97 -13.72
CA SER A 68 -22.67 -7.07 -14.08
C SER A 68 -21.52 -7.27 -13.08
N GLU A 69 -21.62 -6.66 -11.91
CA GLU A 69 -20.65 -6.85 -10.83
C GLU A 69 -20.49 -8.30 -10.41
N SER A 70 -19.30 -8.67 -9.98
CA SER A 70 -19.00 -9.99 -9.43
C SER A 70 -19.73 -10.24 -8.12
N ASP A 71 -19.90 -11.51 -7.75
CA ASP A 71 -20.51 -11.91 -6.48
C ASP A 71 -19.62 -11.53 -5.29
N VAL A 72 -18.30 -11.69 -5.45
CA VAL A 72 -17.28 -11.31 -4.46
C VAL A 72 -16.25 -10.41 -5.15
N LEU A 73 -15.84 -9.37 -4.45
CA LEU A 73 -14.91 -8.37 -4.96
C LEU A 73 -13.82 -8.09 -3.94
N PHE A 74 -12.54 -8.23 -4.32
CA PHE A 74 -11.41 -7.70 -3.57
C PHE A 74 -10.98 -6.37 -4.19
N PHE A 75 -11.16 -5.29 -3.44
CA PHE A 75 -11.01 -3.94 -3.99
C PHE A 75 -10.68 -2.92 -2.89
N PHE A 76 -10.33 -1.71 -3.31
CA PHE A 76 -10.08 -0.60 -2.41
C PHE A 76 -11.31 -0.28 -1.55
N ASN A 77 -11.07 0.08 -0.29
CA ASN A 77 -12.12 0.38 0.70
C ASN A 77 -12.27 1.89 0.99
N GLY A 78 -11.52 2.72 0.27
CA GLY A 78 -11.59 4.18 0.37
C GLY A 78 -12.54 4.80 -0.66
N ALA A 79 -12.21 5.99 -1.14
CA ALA A 79 -13.03 6.80 -2.05
C ALA A 79 -13.36 6.10 -3.38
N ASP A 80 -12.49 5.21 -3.87
CA ASP A 80 -12.74 4.45 -5.09
C ASP A 80 -13.99 3.57 -5.02
N ALA A 81 -14.45 3.22 -3.82
CA ALA A 81 -15.64 2.40 -3.58
C ALA A 81 -16.90 3.23 -3.31
N ASN A 82 -16.80 4.56 -3.21
CA ASN A 82 -17.91 5.41 -2.77
C ASN A 82 -19.18 5.23 -3.60
N ASP A 83 -19.07 5.11 -4.91
CA ASP A 83 -20.24 5.05 -5.80
C ASP A 83 -21.07 3.78 -5.54
N PHE A 84 -20.44 2.61 -5.47
CA PHE A 84 -21.20 1.38 -5.23
C PHE A 84 -21.59 1.20 -3.76
N VAL A 85 -20.85 1.76 -2.81
CA VAL A 85 -21.26 1.80 -1.40
C VAL A 85 -22.49 2.68 -1.25
N SER A 86 -22.47 3.90 -1.76
CA SER A 86 -23.61 4.83 -1.69
C SER A 86 -24.85 4.33 -2.42
N ALA A 87 -24.66 3.55 -3.48
CA ALA A 87 -25.75 2.91 -4.20
C ALA A 87 -26.34 1.66 -3.51
N GLY A 88 -25.80 1.26 -2.34
CA GLY A 88 -26.26 0.09 -1.59
C GLY A 88 -25.95 -1.25 -2.28
N LYS A 89 -24.89 -1.31 -3.08
CA LYS A 89 -24.54 -2.49 -3.90
C LYS A 89 -23.66 -3.51 -3.19
N VAL A 90 -23.21 -3.23 -1.98
CA VAL A 90 -22.41 -4.12 -1.14
C VAL A 90 -23.04 -4.25 0.23
N VAL A 91 -22.74 -5.35 0.94
CA VAL A 91 -23.33 -5.67 2.24
C VAL A 91 -22.35 -5.37 3.35
N SER A 92 -22.81 -4.71 4.41
CA SER A 92 -21.98 -4.41 5.57
C SER A 92 -21.58 -5.69 6.33
N ILE A 93 -20.42 -5.66 6.97
CA ILE A 93 -19.96 -6.75 7.83
C ILE A 93 -20.99 -7.01 8.95
N ASP A 94 -21.55 -5.96 9.53
CA ASP A 94 -22.56 -6.10 10.59
C ASP A 94 -23.83 -6.78 10.09
N ASP A 95 -24.29 -6.49 8.88
CA ASP A 95 -25.47 -7.15 8.30
C ASP A 95 -25.20 -8.62 7.98
N ILE A 96 -24.01 -8.95 7.49
CA ILE A 96 -23.61 -10.33 7.24
C ILE A 96 -23.58 -11.12 8.57
N ARG A 97 -23.06 -10.53 9.63
CA ARG A 97 -22.97 -11.14 10.98
C ARG A 97 -24.32 -11.45 11.60
N LYS A 98 -25.39 -10.81 11.17
CA LYS A 98 -26.76 -11.16 11.64
C LYS A 98 -27.17 -12.57 11.24
N THR A 99 -26.67 -13.05 10.09
CA THR A 99 -26.92 -14.40 9.59
C THR A 99 -25.73 -15.33 9.82
N TYR A 100 -24.51 -14.82 9.71
CA TYR A 100 -23.25 -15.52 9.86
C TYR A 100 -22.42 -14.88 10.97
N PRO A 101 -22.68 -15.17 12.26
CA PRO A 101 -22.06 -14.47 13.39
C PRO A 101 -20.54 -14.56 13.45
N GLU A 102 -19.96 -15.61 12.88
CA GLU A 102 -18.52 -15.83 12.84
C GLU A 102 -17.79 -15.11 11.70
N TYR A 103 -18.54 -14.41 10.82
CA TYR A 103 -17.96 -13.70 9.69
C TYR A 103 -16.97 -12.64 10.14
N ALA A 104 -15.70 -12.78 9.71
CA ALA A 104 -14.59 -11.90 10.08
C ALA A 104 -14.38 -11.73 11.61
N ASP A 105 -14.77 -12.70 12.42
CA ASP A 105 -14.59 -12.64 13.87
C ASP A 105 -13.14 -12.84 14.33
N ASN A 106 -12.28 -13.35 13.43
CA ASN A 106 -10.84 -13.44 13.62
C ASN A 106 -10.11 -12.09 13.40
N MET A 107 -10.82 -11.07 12.93
CA MET A 107 -10.27 -9.73 12.72
C MET A 107 -10.49 -8.83 13.92
N ASN A 108 -9.53 -7.93 14.14
CA ASN A 108 -9.72 -6.78 15.02
C ASN A 108 -10.55 -5.73 14.28
N ASP A 109 -11.77 -5.51 14.69
CA ASP A 109 -12.70 -4.60 14.04
C ASP A 109 -12.17 -3.15 13.98
N ASP A 110 -11.35 -2.74 14.93
CA ASP A 110 -10.73 -1.40 14.94
C ASP A 110 -9.72 -1.21 13.80
N LEU A 111 -9.20 -2.30 13.24
CA LEU A 111 -8.28 -2.29 12.10
C LEU A 111 -8.99 -2.44 10.75
N ILE A 112 -10.28 -2.70 10.73
CA ILE A 112 -11.08 -2.72 9.51
C ILE A 112 -11.49 -1.28 9.19
N SER A 113 -11.10 -0.78 8.02
CA SER A 113 -11.42 0.58 7.61
C SER A 113 -12.91 0.74 7.30
N ALA A 114 -13.52 1.81 7.81
CA ALA A 114 -14.86 2.21 7.43
C ALA A 114 -14.84 2.95 6.06
N SER A 115 -15.91 2.79 5.30
CA SER A 115 -16.09 3.54 4.06
C SER A 115 -16.19 5.04 4.34
N PRO A 116 -15.49 5.91 3.59
CA PRO A 116 -15.68 7.35 3.73
C PRO A 116 -17.05 7.84 3.26
N ALA A 117 -17.81 7.02 2.52
CA ALA A 117 -19.15 7.39 2.05
C ALA A 117 -20.19 7.45 3.18
N ASP A 118 -20.11 6.54 4.18
CA ASP A 118 -21.16 6.39 5.20
C ASP A 118 -20.63 5.98 6.58
N ASN A 119 -19.32 5.86 6.73
CA ASN A 119 -18.65 5.41 7.96
C ASN A 119 -19.04 3.98 8.39
N VAL A 120 -19.38 3.12 7.46
CA VAL A 120 -19.73 1.71 7.67
C VAL A 120 -18.61 0.80 7.14
N LYS A 121 -18.40 -0.35 7.77
CA LYS A 121 -17.37 -1.33 7.39
C LYS A 121 -17.96 -2.40 6.49
N TYR A 122 -17.38 -2.57 5.30
CA TYR A 122 -17.84 -3.51 4.29
C TYR A 122 -16.80 -4.55 3.91
N ALA A 123 -15.54 -4.16 3.79
CA ALA A 123 -14.49 -4.98 3.21
C ALA A 123 -13.64 -5.64 4.29
N VAL A 124 -13.50 -6.97 4.21
CA VAL A 124 -12.63 -7.73 5.11
C VAL A 124 -11.22 -7.75 4.55
N PRO A 125 -10.23 -7.16 5.25
CA PRO A 125 -8.86 -7.06 4.73
C PRO A 125 -8.13 -8.40 4.79
N VAL A 126 -7.13 -8.54 3.91
CA VAL A 126 -6.19 -9.67 3.90
C VAL A 126 -4.80 -9.18 4.25
N ASN A 127 -4.28 -8.25 3.45
CA ASN A 127 -2.94 -7.69 3.60
C ASN A 127 -2.97 -6.17 3.48
N GLY A 128 -1.99 -5.55 4.11
CA GLY A 128 -1.80 -4.12 4.03
C GLY A 128 -0.62 -3.73 3.16
N TYR A 129 -0.24 -2.46 3.29
CA TYR A 129 0.98 -1.90 2.73
C TYR A 129 1.67 -1.01 3.75
N TRP A 130 2.93 -0.75 3.52
CA TRP A 130 3.71 0.26 4.21
C TRP A 130 4.65 0.94 3.22
N GLU A 131 5.03 2.16 3.52
CA GLU A 131 6.08 2.91 2.83
C GLU A 131 7.22 3.14 3.82
N ALA A 132 8.44 2.83 3.39
CA ALA A 132 9.62 2.94 4.23
C ALA A 132 10.87 3.19 3.37
N MET A 133 11.99 3.40 4.04
CA MET A 133 13.26 3.67 3.40
C MET A 133 14.02 2.37 3.15
N PHE A 134 14.07 1.92 1.91
CA PHE A 134 14.97 0.85 1.48
C PHE A 134 16.40 1.39 1.38
N VAL A 135 17.37 0.53 1.68
CA VAL A 135 18.79 0.88 1.77
C VAL A 135 19.62 -0.12 1.00
N ASN A 136 20.54 0.39 0.19
CA ASN A 136 21.63 -0.43 -0.36
C ASN A 136 22.85 -0.28 0.54
N THR A 137 23.12 -1.28 1.38
CA THR A 137 24.18 -1.22 2.40
C THR A 137 25.57 -1.28 1.81
N GLU A 138 25.76 -1.83 0.61
CA GLU A 138 27.04 -1.77 -0.10
C GLU A 138 27.46 -0.33 -0.39
N VAL A 139 26.50 0.52 -0.76
CA VAL A 139 26.74 1.96 -0.98
C VAL A 139 27.06 2.67 0.34
N LEU A 140 26.36 2.35 1.43
CA LEU A 140 26.68 2.89 2.75
C LEU A 140 28.09 2.52 3.20
N ASP A 141 28.48 1.27 3.05
CA ASP A 141 29.81 0.78 3.42
C ASP A 141 30.90 1.51 2.62
N ALA A 142 30.70 1.69 1.31
CA ALA A 142 31.63 2.42 0.46
C ALA A 142 31.77 3.90 0.85
N ALA A 143 30.74 4.50 1.41
CA ALA A 143 30.72 5.90 1.85
C ALA A 143 31.11 6.08 3.33
N GLY A 144 31.30 4.98 4.09
CA GLY A 144 31.56 5.03 5.52
C GLY A 144 30.36 5.51 6.35
N VAL A 145 29.15 5.19 5.92
CA VAL A 145 27.90 5.56 6.57
C VAL A 145 27.29 4.34 7.26
N GLU A 146 26.87 4.52 8.51
CA GLU A 146 26.18 3.48 9.26
C GLU A 146 24.72 3.35 8.82
N MET A 147 24.16 2.14 8.96
CA MET A 147 22.75 1.88 8.68
C MET A 147 21.85 2.78 9.55
N PRO A 148 20.94 3.58 8.96
CA PRO A 148 19.98 4.36 9.74
C PRO A 148 19.08 3.47 10.59
N THR A 149 18.67 4.00 11.74
CA THR A 149 17.80 3.32 12.72
C THR A 149 16.58 4.16 13.03
N ALA A 150 15.74 3.68 13.96
CA ALA A 150 14.62 4.45 14.49
C ALA A 150 15.03 5.76 15.18
N ASP A 151 16.29 5.87 15.60
CA ASP A 151 16.82 7.06 16.28
C ASP A 151 17.49 8.06 15.32
N THR A 152 17.61 7.72 14.04
CA THR A 152 18.24 8.60 13.04
C THR A 152 17.38 9.85 12.82
N THR A 153 18.00 11.01 13.04
CA THR A 153 17.36 12.32 12.84
C THR A 153 17.50 12.79 11.39
N TRP A 154 16.68 13.76 11.00
CA TRP A 154 16.77 14.42 9.70
C TRP A 154 18.16 15.03 9.46
N ASP A 155 18.73 15.71 10.45
CA ASP A 155 20.06 16.31 10.32
C ASP A 155 21.16 15.25 10.12
N GLU A 156 21.10 14.15 10.84
CA GLU A 156 22.01 13.00 10.62
C GLU A 156 21.84 12.41 9.23
N PHE A 157 20.60 12.29 8.73
CA PHE A 157 20.32 11.83 7.38
C PHE A 157 20.91 12.78 6.32
N LEU A 158 20.83 14.10 6.50
CA LEU A 158 21.47 15.08 5.60
C LEU A 158 23.00 14.89 5.59
N ASP A 159 23.61 14.67 6.75
CA ASP A 159 25.04 14.41 6.86
C ASP A 159 25.43 13.11 6.14
N ASP A 160 24.62 12.07 6.26
CA ASP A 160 24.82 10.79 5.56
C ASP A 160 24.71 10.99 4.04
N CYS A 161 23.72 11.73 3.58
CA CYS A 161 23.58 12.06 2.15
C CYS A 161 24.81 12.79 1.61
N GLN A 162 25.37 13.71 2.37
CA GLN A 162 26.57 14.44 1.95
C GLN A 162 27.78 13.51 1.85
N LYS A 163 27.97 12.61 2.81
CA LYS A 163 29.05 11.61 2.76
C LYS A 163 28.94 10.69 1.57
N ILE A 164 27.71 10.25 1.26
CA ILE A 164 27.44 9.37 0.11
C ILE A 164 27.74 10.10 -1.20
N LYS A 165 27.32 11.34 -1.31
CA LYS A 165 27.61 12.20 -2.48
C LYS A 165 29.12 12.41 -2.64
N ASP A 166 29.83 12.73 -1.56
CA ASP A 166 31.28 12.95 -1.57
C ASP A 166 32.05 11.68 -1.96
N ALA A 167 31.50 10.50 -1.68
CA ALA A 167 32.04 9.21 -2.10
C ALA A 167 31.76 8.86 -3.57
N GLY A 168 31.03 9.70 -4.30
CA GLY A 168 30.75 9.53 -5.72
C GLY A 168 29.46 8.74 -6.03
N TYR A 169 28.59 8.54 -5.05
CA TYR A 169 27.31 7.85 -5.21
C TYR A 169 26.14 8.86 -5.15
N THR A 170 25.00 8.42 -5.66
CA THR A 170 23.75 9.16 -5.51
C THR A 170 23.14 8.85 -4.15
N PRO A 171 22.89 9.84 -3.28
CA PRO A 171 22.28 9.58 -1.99
C PRO A 171 20.90 8.93 -2.10
N ILE A 172 20.01 9.50 -2.90
CA ILE A 172 18.59 9.15 -2.95
C ILE A 172 18.21 8.76 -4.38
N ALA A 173 17.62 7.57 -4.54
CA ALA A 173 16.99 7.16 -5.80
C ALA A 173 15.54 7.64 -5.78
N ALA A 174 15.23 8.70 -6.50
CA ALA A 174 13.87 9.21 -6.65
C ALA A 174 13.69 9.90 -7.99
N ALA A 175 12.56 9.65 -8.62
CA ALA A 175 12.11 10.32 -9.84
C ALA A 175 11.08 11.38 -9.49
N LEU A 176 11.52 12.57 -9.04
CA LEU A 176 10.63 13.63 -8.58
C LEU A 176 9.66 14.13 -9.65
N GLY A 177 10.02 14.00 -10.93
CA GLY A 177 9.13 14.33 -12.04
C GLY A 177 8.07 13.27 -12.34
N ASN A 178 8.18 12.09 -11.73
CA ASN A 178 7.30 10.94 -12.00
C ASN A 178 6.55 10.49 -10.75
N ILE A 179 7.25 10.22 -9.65
CA ILE A 179 6.66 9.76 -8.38
C ILE A 179 7.24 10.60 -7.22
N PRO A 180 6.76 11.82 -7.01
CA PRO A 180 7.25 12.69 -5.93
C PRO A 180 6.55 12.46 -4.59
N HIS A 181 5.41 11.81 -4.59
CA HIS A 181 4.46 11.86 -3.48
C HIS A 181 4.93 11.15 -2.20
N TYR A 182 5.71 10.07 -2.26
CA TYR A 182 6.24 9.40 -1.06
C TYR A 182 7.09 10.37 -0.22
N TRP A 183 7.94 11.14 -0.87
CA TRP A 183 8.79 12.12 -0.20
C TRP A 183 7.97 13.25 0.42
N TRP A 184 6.99 13.77 -0.31
CA TRP A 184 6.15 14.83 0.24
C TRP A 184 5.29 14.33 1.40
N GLU A 185 4.71 13.14 1.30
CA GLU A 185 3.96 12.50 2.39
C GLU A 185 4.76 12.47 3.68
N TYR A 186 5.98 11.92 3.65
CA TYR A 186 6.80 11.83 4.85
C TYR A 186 7.34 13.18 5.31
N CYS A 187 7.67 14.09 4.41
CA CYS A 187 8.10 15.43 4.79
C CYS A 187 6.97 16.23 5.46
N ILE A 188 5.73 16.08 5.00
CA ILE A 188 4.55 16.58 5.71
C ILE A 188 4.41 15.88 7.06
N PHE A 189 4.45 14.55 7.08
CA PHE A 189 4.24 13.77 8.28
C PHE A 189 5.28 14.07 9.37
N ASN A 190 6.50 14.43 9.01
CA ASN A 190 7.51 14.89 9.95
C ASN A 190 7.10 16.15 10.75
N GLN A 191 6.16 16.93 10.23
CA GLN A 191 5.60 18.12 10.91
C GLN A 191 4.39 17.78 11.79
N GLN A 192 3.91 16.53 11.78
CA GLN A 192 2.60 16.13 12.26
C GLN A 192 2.67 14.92 13.18
N THR A 193 1.51 14.53 13.69
CA THR A 193 1.27 13.25 14.36
C THR A 193 0.30 12.39 13.55
N PRO A 194 0.15 11.09 13.84
CA PRO A 194 -0.81 10.24 13.12
C PRO A 194 -2.23 10.78 13.11
N GLU A 195 -2.65 11.46 14.17
CA GLU A 195 -4.02 11.95 14.35
C GLU A 195 -4.38 13.09 13.37
N ASN A 196 -3.41 13.87 12.91
CA ASN A 196 -3.66 15.02 12.04
C ASN A 196 -3.04 14.92 10.64
N HIS A 197 -2.37 13.80 10.33
CA HIS A 197 -1.70 13.63 9.03
C HIS A 197 -2.66 13.70 7.84
N LEU A 198 -3.87 13.17 7.98
CA LEU A 198 -4.87 13.15 6.91
C LEU A 198 -5.73 14.42 6.82
N ASN A 199 -5.44 15.45 7.63
CA ASN A 199 -6.14 16.73 7.52
C ASN A 199 -5.77 17.44 6.23
N ILE A 200 -6.77 17.92 5.51
CA ILE A 200 -6.60 18.80 4.35
C ILE A 200 -6.65 20.23 4.84
N PRO A 201 -5.66 21.08 4.50
CA PRO A 201 -5.68 22.48 4.93
C PRO A 201 -6.80 23.27 4.27
N ALA A 202 -7.32 24.29 4.98
CA ALA A 202 -8.27 25.23 4.42
C ALA A 202 -7.58 26.31 3.57
N SER A 203 -6.31 26.61 3.91
CA SER A 203 -5.46 27.56 3.17
C SER A 203 -3.99 27.19 3.36
N ALA A 204 -3.11 27.69 2.48
CA ALA A 204 -1.68 27.45 2.55
C ALA A 204 -1.01 28.05 3.79
N ASP A 205 -1.65 29.03 4.43
CA ASP A 205 -1.13 29.74 5.61
C ASP A 205 -1.76 29.30 6.94
N ASP A 206 -2.71 28.37 6.94
CA ASP A 206 -3.17 27.74 8.17
C ASP A 206 -2.11 26.77 8.73
N GLU A 207 -2.35 26.16 9.89
CA GLU A 207 -1.40 25.26 10.53
C GLU A 207 -1.02 24.08 9.61
N THR A 208 -2.00 23.39 9.06
CA THR A 208 -1.77 22.24 8.16
C THR A 208 -1.12 22.68 6.84
N GLY A 209 -1.57 23.80 6.26
CA GLY A 209 -0.98 24.37 5.04
C GLY A 209 0.48 24.76 5.23
N THR A 210 0.82 25.35 6.36
CA THR A 210 2.21 25.67 6.73
C THR A 210 3.06 24.38 6.82
N GLN A 211 2.53 23.33 7.41
CA GLN A 211 3.22 22.04 7.48
C GLN A 211 3.45 21.45 6.08
N TRP A 212 2.48 21.56 5.18
CA TRP A 212 2.62 21.14 3.78
C TRP A 212 3.70 21.93 3.05
N CYS A 213 3.71 23.25 3.24
CA CYS A 213 4.74 24.11 2.67
C CYS A 213 6.14 23.77 3.20
N ASN A 214 6.26 23.51 4.49
CA ASN A 214 7.53 23.11 5.10
C ASN A 214 8.01 21.74 4.55
N GLY A 215 7.11 20.81 4.31
CA GLY A 215 7.45 19.53 3.68
C GLY A 215 8.01 19.71 2.26
N LEU A 216 7.41 20.58 1.46
CA LEU A 216 7.94 20.92 0.12
C LEU A 216 9.28 21.65 0.21
N ALA A 217 9.47 22.50 1.20
CA ALA A 217 10.74 23.18 1.43
C ALA A 217 11.86 22.17 1.75
N ASP A 218 11.57 21.11 2.50
CA ASP A 218 12.54 20.06 2.79
C ASP A 218 12.95 19.29 1.51
N ILE A 219 12.00 19.01 0.63
CA ILE A 219 12.30 18.35 -0.66
C ILE A 219 13.14 19.26 -1.54
N LYS A 220 12.77 20.55 -1.62
CA LYS A 220 13.53 21.56 -2.37
C LYS A 220 14.96 21.68 -1.86
N ASP A 221 15.16 21.66 -0.54
CA ASP A 221 16.49 21.68 0.08
C ASP A 221 17.33 20.46 -0.34
N LEU A 222 16.76 19.27 -0.30
CA LEU A 222 17.42 18.05 -0.78
C LEU A 222 17.81 18.15 -2.26
N TYR A 223 16.92 18.70 -3.09
CA TYR A 223 17.17 18.92 -4.51
C TYR A 223 18.32 19.92 -4.74
N GLU A 224 18.30 21.06 -4.09
CA GLU A 224 19.32 22.11 -4.20
C GLU A 224 20.70 21.63 -3.71
N LYS A 225 20.73 20.74 -2.71
CA LYS A 225 21.96 20.10 -2.22
C LYS A 225 22.50 19.02 -3.19
N GLY A 226 21.72 18.64 -4.20
CA GLY A 226 22.10 17.63 -5.17
C GLY A 226 22.09 16.21 -4.64
N TYR A 227 21.16 15.88 -3.73
CA TYR A 227 21.04 14.56 -3.15
C TYR A 227 20.15 13.61 -3.94
N PHE A 228 19.38 14.11 -4.91
CA PHE A 228 18.65 13.33 -5.88
C PHE A 228 19.50 13.05 -7.13
N PRO A 229 19.10 12.11 -8.01
CA PRO A 229 19.76 11.92 -9.30
C PRO A 229 19.76 13.21 -10.13
N GLU A 230 20.79 13.42 -10.94
CA GLU A 230 20.87 14.61 -11.81
C GLU A 230 19.66 14.75 -12.74
N ASN A 231 19.10 13.61 -13.19
CA ASN A 231 17.94 13.56 -14.07
C ASN A 231 16.61 13.33 -13.34
N THR A 232 16.54 13.58 -12.03
CA THR A 232 15.36 13.28 -11.17
C THR A 232 14.05 13.89 -11.70
N LEU A 233 14.11 15.01 -12.42
CA LEU A 233 12.92 15.69 -12.95
C LEU A 233 12.40 15.07 -14.26
N SER A 234 13.19 14.23 -14.93
CA SER A 234 12.84 13.60 -16.21
C SER A 234 12.93 12.07 -16.18
N ALA A 235 13.55 11.49 -15.17
CA ALA A 235 13.65 10.04 -15.00
C ALA A 235 12.30 9.39 -14.73
N THR A 236 12.17 8.13 -15.15
CA THR A 236 11.07 7.27 -14.74
C THR A 236 11.38 6.61 -13.39
N ASP A 237 10.34 6.11 -12.71
CA ASP A 237 10.48 5.30 -11.49
C ASP A 237 11.37 4.08 -11.73
N ASP A 238 11.19 3.39 -12.85
CA ASP A 238 12.00 2.21 -13.20
C ASP A 238 13.49 2.54 -13.36
N GLU A 239 13.83 3.68 -13.95
CA GLU A 239 15.24 4.12 -14.11
C GLU A 239 15.90 4.40 -12.75
N THR A 240 15.20 5.06 -11.84
CA THR A 240 15.73 5.34 -10.50
C THR A 240 15.76 4.10 -9.63
N PHE A 241 14.79 3.22 -9.76
CA PHE A 241 14.79 1.92 -9.09
C PHE A 241 15.99 1.07 -9.54
N ALA A 242 16.28 1.01 -10.84
CA ALA A 242 17.47 0.33 -11.37
C ALA A 242 18.78 0.91 -10.81
N SER A 243 18.87 2.22 -10.68
CA SER A 243 20.04 2.88 -10.05
C SER A 243 20.26 2.43 -8.60
N PHE A 244 19.19 2.23 -7.85
CA PHE A 244 19.22 1.70 -6.49
C PHE A 244 19.66 0.24 -6.45
N THR A 245 19.05 -0.62 -7.26
CA THR A 245 19.36 -2.06 -7.27
C THR A 245 20.74 -2.36 -7.87
N ASP A 246 21.25 -1.50 -8.74
CA ASP A 246 22.59 -1.61 -9.35
C ASP A 246 23.72 -1.09 -8.44
N GLY A 247 23.40 -0.60 -7.24
CA GLY A 247 24.42 -0.11 -6.30
C GLY A 247 24.98 1.27 -6.62
N LYS A 248 24.21 2.11 -7.33
CA LYS A 248 24.59 3.49 -7.64
C LYS A 248 23.96 4.51 -6.68
N ALA A 249 22.87 4.15 -6.04
CA ALA A 249 22.16 4.98 -5.07
C ALA A 249 21.94 4.25 -3.75
N ALA A 250 21.98 5.00 -2.63
CA ALA A 250 21.94 4.45 -1.29
C ALA A 250 20.52 4.23 -0.76
N PHE A 251 19.62 5.20 -0.94
CA PHE A 251 18.30 5.23 -0.32
C PHE A 251 17.19 5.25 -1.36
N LEU A 252 16.15 4.46 -1.11
CA LEU A 252 14.91 4.43 -1.89
C LEU A 252 13.72 4.49 -0.95
N LEU A 253 12.97 5.59 -0.97
CA LEU A 253 11.70 5.70 -0.28
C LEU A 253 10.60 5.13 -1.16
N ASP A 254 10.06 3.98 -0.80
CA ASP A 254 9.06 3.27 -1.59
C ASP A 254 8.25 2.32 -0.70
N GLY A 255 7.37 1.54 -1.29
CA GLY A 255 6.45 0.70 -0.57
C GLY A 255 6.82 -0.77 -0.52
N SER A 256 6.09 -1.50 0.32
CA SER A 256 6.21 -2.95 0.50
C SER A 256 6.13 -3.75 -0.80
N TRP A 257 5.46 -3.25 -1.83
CA TRP A 257 5.38 -3.84 -3.16
C TRP A 257 6.74 -3.92 -3.89
N LYS A 258 7.72 -3.13 -3.50
CA LYS A 258 9.07 -3.15 -4.10
C LYS A 258 9.96 -4.30 -3.58
N VAL A 259 9.59 -4.94 -2.49
CA VAL A 259 10.36 -6.09 -1.96
C VAL A 259 10.54 -7.15 -3.02
N GLY A 260 9.48 -7.55 -3.70
CA GLY A 260 9.53 -8.53 -4.79
C GLY A 260 10.44 -8.09 -5.96
N GLY A 261 10.38 -6.82 -6.33
CA GLY A 261 11.23 -6.26 -7.39
C GLY A 261 12.72 -6.25 -7.03
N ILE A 262 13.06 -5.94 -5.79
CA ILE A 262 14.46 -6.02 -5.30
C ILE A 262 14.95 -7.47 -5.37
N VAL A 263 14.14 -8.42 -4.90
CA VAL A 263 14.47 -9.86 -4.95
C VAL A 263 14.69 -10.31 -6.39
N SER A 264 13.78 -9.96 -7.31
CA SER A 264 13.91 -10.31 -8.73
C SER A 264 15.18 -9.77 -9.37
N ASN A 265 15.62 -8.57 -8.99
CA ASN A 265 16.90 -7.99 -9.44
C ASN A 265 18.14 -8.72 -8.89
N CYS A 266 17.98 -9.54 -7.88
CA CYS A 266 19.03 -10.40 -7.33
C CYS A 266 18.99 -11.83 -7.90
N GLN A 267 18.11 -12.11 -8.86
CA GLN A 267 18.01 -13.40 -9.55
C GLN A 267 18.65 -13.29 -10.94
N SER A 268 19.36 -14.31 -11.40
CA SER A 268 19.88 -14.36 -12.78
C SER A 268 18.76 -14.56 -13.81
N ASP A 269 17.70 -15.26 -13.40
CA ASP A 269 16.42 -15.31 -14.08
C ASP A 269 15.34 -14.71 -13.15
N PRO A 270 14.79 -13.53 -13.48
CA PRO A 270 13.80 -12.86 -12.64
C PRO A 270 12.54 -13.69 -12.34
N GLU A 271 12.23 -14.67 -13.18
CA GLU A 271 11.06 -15.54 -13.02
C GLU A 271 11.36 -16.85 -12.27
N ASP A 272 12.64 -17.13 -11.99
CA ASP A 272 13.08 -18.35 -11.30
C ASP A 272 13.73 -18.04 -9.94
N ALA A 273 12.97 -18.22 -8.87
CA ALA A 273 13.43 -17.98 -7.50
C ALA A 273 14.65 -18.85 -7.11
N SER A 274 14.88 -20.00 -7.77
CA SER A 274 16.06 -20.83 -7.51
C SER A 274 17.38 -20.20 -7.96
N THR A 275 17.31 -19.16 -8.80
CA THR A 275 18.47 -18.41 -9.30
C THR A 275 18.88 -17.25 -8.40
N LEU A 276 18.28 -17.10 -7.21
CA LEU A 276 18.57 -16.02 -6.27
C LEU A 276 20.03 -16.00 -5.82
N ASP A 277 20.69 -14.88 -6.06
CA ASP A 277 21.98 -14.55 -5.45
C ASP A 277 21.74 -13.98 -4.04
N THR A 278 21.86 -14.83 -3.03
CA THR A 278 21.61 -14.46 -1.64
C THR A 278 22.61 -13.44 -1.12
N ALA A 279 23.86 -13.48 -1.58
CA ALA A 279 24.88 -12.52 -1.19
C ALA A 279 24.57 -11.11 -1.73
N LYS A 280 24.06 -11.02 -2.95
CA LYS A 280 23.58 -9.74 -3.52
C LYS A 280 22.37 -9.22 -2.75
N LEU A 281 21.39 -10.09 -2.43
CA LEU A 281 20.20 -9.71 -1.69
C LEU A 281 20.53 -9.21 -0.28
N ASP A 282 21.55 -9.78 0.37
CA ASP A 282 21.97 -9.37 1.72
C ASP A 282 22.46 -7.92 1.79
N ASN A 283 22.79 -7.29 0.65
CA ASN A 283 23.12 -5.86 0.58
C ASN A 283 21.91 -4.94 0.68
N PHE A 284 20.69 -5.46 0.64
CA PHE A 284 19.49 -4.68 0.76
C PHE A 284 18.88 -4.79 2.15
N ASP A 285 18.40 -3.67 2.66
CA ASP A 285 17.76 -3.57 3.96
C ASP A 285 16.59 -2.57 3.85
N VAL A 286 15.83 -2.43 4.92
CA VAL A 286 14.74 -1.46 5.02
C VAL A 286 14.70 -0.88 6.43
N THR A 287 14.43 0.41 6.52
CA THR A 287 14.41 1.15 7.78
C THR A 287 13.36 2.25 7.76
N TYR A 288 13.31 3.02 8.82
CA TYR A 288 12.35 4.10 9.00
C TYR A 288 12.80 5.38 8.31
N PHE A 289 11.84 6.18 7.85
CA PHE A 289 12.13 7.52 7.36
C PHE A 289 12.63 8.39 8.53
N PRO A 290 13.69 9.19 8.34
CA PRO A 290 14.27 10.00 9.41
C PRO A 290 13.30 11.07 9.91
N GLY A 291 13.26 11.26 11.22
CA GLY A 291 12.32 12.16 11.90
C GLY A 291 12.87 13.54 12.19
N LYS A 292 11.95 14.50 12.41
CA LYS A 292 12.24 15.88 12.82
C LYS A 292 11.70 16.23 14.22
N GLY A 293 11.24 15.24 14.99
CA GLY A 293 10.83 15.37 16.37
C GLY A 293 9.31 15.36 16.64
N ASN A 294 8.46 15.60 15.65
CA ASN A 294 7.00 15.53 15.83
C ASN A 294 6.47 14.13 15.56
N ARG A 295 6.74 13.60 14.37
CA ARG A 295 6.44 12.19 14.05
C ARG A 295 7.46 11.29 14.75
N LYS A 296 6.99 10.23 15.39
CA LYS A 296 7.89 9.11 15.73
C LYS A 296 8.35 8.47 14.41
N THR A 297 9.63 8.16 14.30
CA THR A 297 10.16 7.49 13.10
C THR A 297 9.47 6.17 12.81
N THR A 298 8.95 5.52 13.85
CA THR A 298 8.19 4.26 13.79
C THR A 298 6.71 4.44 13.41
N ASP A 299 6.23 5.67 13.25
CA ASP A 299 4.93 5.96 12.64
C ASP A 299 5.09 6.02 11.11
N LEU A 300 4.51 5.03 10.42
CA LEU A 300 4.65 4.87 8.98
C LEU A 300 3.41 5.31 8.23
N VAL A 301 3.63 5.73 6.99
CA VAL A 301 2.56 5.77 5.98
C VAL A 301 2.29 4.33 5.55
N GLY A 302 1.04 3.93 5.64
CA GLY A 302 0.60 2.57 5.32
C GLY A 302 -0.82 2.33 5.78
N GLY A 303 -1.30 1.11 5.63
CA GLY A 303 -2.64 0.75 6.07
C GLY A 303 -3.17 -0.51 5.44
N LEU A 304 -4.45 -0.73 5.65
CA LEU A 304 -5.24 -1.82 5.11
C LEU A 304 -6.27 -1.24 4.13
N SER A 305 -5.82 -0.89 2.94
CA SER A 305 -6.59 -0.11 1.96
C SER A 305 -7.51 -0.93 1.07
N MET A 306 -7.46 -2.26 1.16
CA MET A 306 -8.24 -3.18 0.34
C MET A 306 -8.85 -4.29 1.19
N GLY A 307 -9.92 -4.89 0.70
CA GLY A 307 -10.55 -6.04 1.33
C GLY A 307 -11.59 -6.71 0.46
N TYR A 308 -12.14 -7.81 0.95
CA TYR A 308 -13.20 -8.57 0.30
C TYR A 308 -14.58 -8.01 0.62
N TYR A 309 -15.32 -7.67 -0.42
CA TYR A 309 -16.73 -7.30 -0.37
C TYR A 309 -17.59 -8.47 -0.81
N ILE A 310 -18.77 -8.63 -0.17
CA ILE A 310 -19.86 -9.41 -0.73
C ILE A 310 -20.85 -8.43 -1.36
N THR A 311 -21.18 -8.63 -2.62
CA THR A 311 -22.12 -7.75 -3.32
C THR A 311 -23.55 -8.04 -2.90
N LYS A 312 -24.41 -7.02 -2.94
CA LYS A 312 -25.85 -7.15 -2.64
C LYS A 312 -26.52 -8.15 -3.56
N LYS A 313 -26.09 -8.21 -4.81
CA LYS A 313 -26.54 -9.17 -5.81
C LYS A 313 -26.32 -10.61 -5.36
N ALA A 314 -25.13 -10.95 -4.87
CA ALA A 314 -24.85 -12.30 -4.35
C ALA A 314 -25.58 -12.57 -3.04
N TRP A 315 -25.64 -11.58 -2.15
CA TRP A 315 -26.31 -11.69 -0.86
C TRP A 315 -27.81 -11.98 -1.01
N ASP A 316 -28.46 -11.34 -1.95
CA ASP A 316 -29.90 -11.49 -2.18
C ASP A 316 -30.27 -12.77 -2.97
N ASP A 317 -29.27 -13.46 -3.54
CA ASP A 317 -29.45 -14.75 -4.21
C ASP A 317 -29.26 -15.91 -3.21
N PRO A 318 -30.35 -16.62 -2.84
CA PRO A 318 -30.26 -17.70 -1.86
C PRO A 318 -29.29 -18.81 -2.26
N ALA A 319 -29.06 -19.01 -3.56
CA ALA A 319 -28.13 -20.03 -4.05
C ALA A 319 -26.68 -19.60 -3.87
N LYS A 320 -26.37 -18.31 -3.91
CA LYS A 320 -25.01 -17.75 -3.90
C LYS A 320 -24.57 -17.23 -2.55
N GLN A 321 -25.50 -16.83 -1.68
CA GLN A 321 -25.18 -16.20 -0.41
C GLN A 321 -24.20 -17.02 0.45
N ALA A 322 -24.50 -18.27 0.69
CA ALA A 322 -23.67 -19.15 1.52
C ALA A 322 -22.29 -19.40 0.89
N ALA A 323 -22.23 -19.58 -0.44
CA ALA A 323 -20.98 -19.77 -1.16
C ALA A 323 -20.09 -18.52 -1.14
N ALA A 324 -20.66 -17.33 -1.30
CA ALA A 324 -19.94 -16.07 -1.22
C ALA A 324 -19.35 -15.85 0.18
N VAL A 325 -20.13 -16.08 1.22
CA VAL A 325 -19.67 -15.99 2.61
C VAL A 325 -18.55 -17.00 2.88
N SER A 326 -18.74 -18.27 2.49
CA SER A 326 -17.73 -19.32 2.63
C SER A 326 -16.41 -18.95 1.93
N PHE A 327 -16.48 -18.39 0.73
CA PHE A 327 -15.30 -17.97 -0.02
C PHE A 327 -14.54 -16.87 0.71
N VAL A 328 -15.22 -15.83 1.19
CA VAL A 328 -14.57 -14.74 1.93
C VAL A 328 -13.99 -15.24 3.26
N GLU A 329 -14.73 -16.07 4.00
CA GLU A 329 -14.21 -16.66 5.25
C GLU A 329 -12.96 -17.52 5.00
N TYR A 330 -12.92 -18.26 3.90
CA TYR A 330 -11.74 -19.04 3.51
C TYR A 330 -10.55 -18.14 3.17
N MET A 331 -10.76 -17.13 2.33
CA MET A 331 -9.70 -16.21 1.87
C MET A 331 -9.19 -15.28 2.98
N THR A 332 -9.98 -15.06 4.03
CA THR A 332 -9.64 -14.21 5.17
C THR A 332 -9.40 -14.99 6.45
N SER A 333 -9.27 -16.31 6.37
CA SER A 333 -8.84 -17.14 7.50
C SER A 333 -7.43 -16.78 7.96
N ASP A 334 -7.10 -17.08 9.20
CA ASP A 334 -5.75 -16.81 9.75
C ASP A 334 -4.66 -17.40 8.87
N GLU A 335 -4.85 -18.63 8.37
CA GLU A 335 -3.91 -19.32 7.49
C GLU A 335 -3.72 -18.58 6.17
N MET A 336 -4.80 -18.19 5.50
CA MET A 336 -4.72 -17.49 4.22
C MET A 336 -4.16 -16.07 4.39
N VAL A 337 -4.56 -15.35 5.42
CA VAL A 337 -4.01 -14.03 5.70
C VAL A 337 -2.51 -14.11 5.96
N ALA A 338 -2.03 -15.07 6.74
CA ALA A 338 -0.59 -15.30 6.94
C ALA A 338 0.16 -15.50 5.63
N LYS A 339 -0.45 -16.26 4.71
CA LYS A 339 0.13 -16.57 3.39
C LYS A 339 0.19 -15.38 2.45
N PHE A 340 -0.86 -14.57 2.41
CA PHE A 340 -0.98 -13.41 1.52
C PHE A 340 -0.29 -12.16 2.07
N ALA A 341 -0.37 -11.93 3.36
CA ALA A 341 0.18 -10.73 3.98
C ALA A 341 1.72 -10.74 4.04
N GLN A 342 2.32 -11.92 4.21
CA GLN A 342 3.79 -12.04 4.29
C GLN A 342 4.40 -11.01 5.27
N HIS A 343 5.11 -10.03 4.75
CA HIS A 343 5.79 -8.97 5.50
C HIS A 343 4.94 -7.69 5.66
N THR A 344 3.66 -7.71 5.29
CA THR A 344 2.77 -6.56 5.42
C THR A 344 1.88 -6.63 6.66
N ALA A 345 1.16 -5.55 6.95
CA ALA A 345 0.23 -5.48 8.07
C ALA A 345 -1.01 -6.35 7.84
N THR A 346 -1.63 -6.80 8.92
CA THR A 346 -2.90 -7.53 8.92
C THR A 346 -3.86 -6.97 9.97
N ALA A 347 -5.14 -7.30 9.83
CA ALA A 347 -6.16 -6.97 10.83
C ALA A 347 -6.44 -8.12 11.81
N LEU A 348 -5.69 -9.22 11.74
CA LEU A 348 -5.91 -10.37 12.61
C LEU A 348 -5.80 -10.00 14.10
N LYS A 349 -6.69 -10.55 14.93
CA LYS A 349 -6.61 -10.44 16.39
C LYS A 349 -5.33 -11.07 16.94
N ASP A 350 -4.98 -12.23 16.40
CA ASP A 350 -3.76 -12.95 16.75
C ASP A 350 -2.74 -12.80 15.61
N SER A 351 -1.52 -12.46 15.95
CA SER A 351 -0.44 -12.40 14.96
C SER A 351 -0.31 -13.75 14.26
N PRO A 352 -0.29 -13.77 12.91
CA PRO A 352 -0.16 -15.03 12.18
C PRO A 352 1.17 -15.68 12.52
N LYS A 353 1.15 -17.00 12.72
CA LYS A 353 2.37 -17.80 12.82
C LYS A 353 2.93 -17.95 11.42
N VAL A 354 3.95 -17.17 11.13
CA VAL A 354 4.63 -17.20 9.84
C VAL A 354 5.83 -18.14 9.96
N ASP A 355 5.97 -19.07 9.01
CA ASP A 355 7.18 -19.88 8.87
C ASP A 355 8.26 -19.04 8.19
N GLU A 356 9.08 -18.36 9.02
CA GLU A 356 10.18 -17.50 8.55
C GLU A 356 11.21 -18.26 7.71
N SER A 357 11.27 -19.59 7.82
CA SER A 357 12.18 -20.42 7.01
C SER A 357 11.85 -20.38 5.51
N GLN A 358 10.64 -19.97 5.15
CA GLN A 358 10.20 -19.81 3.76
C GLN A 358 10.54 -18.43 3.18
N PHE A 359 11.03 -17.49 3.99
CA PHE A 359 11.31 -16.13 3.57
C PHE A 359 12.77 -15.91 3.22
N ASN A 360 13.00 -15.05 2.21
CA ASN A 360 14.32 -14.55 1.91
C ASN A 360 14.77 -13.50 2.95
N SER A 361 16.04 -13.12 2.91
CA SER A 361 16.62 -12.22 3.90
C SER A 361 15.95 -10.84 3.92
N LEU A 362 15.53 -10.29 2.78
CA LEU A 362 14.88 -8.99 2.74
C LEU A 362 13.46 -9.04 3.35
N GLN A 363 12.71 -10.11 3.11
CA GLN A 363 11.40 -10.30 3.76
C GLN A 363 11.56 -10.38 5.29
N VAL A 364 12.57 -11.09 5.79
CA VAL A 364 12.86 -11.17 7.23
C VAL A 364 13.21 -9.79 7.80
N LYS A 365 14.04 -9.01 7.10
CA LYS A 365 14.38 -7.63 7.49
C LYS A 365 13.15 -6.71 7.49
N ALA A 366 12.27 -6.84 6.49
CA ALA A 366 11.02 -6.09 6.44
C ALA A 366 10.08 -6.45 7.60
N MET A 367 9.97 -7.72 7.96
CA MET A 367 9.19 -8.17 9.12
C MET A 367 9.77 -7.62 10.42
N SER A 368 11.09 -7.61 10.56
CA SER A 368 11.76 -7.02 11.72
C SER A 368 11.49 -5.52 11.83
N MET A 369 11.57 -4.78 10.72
CA MET A 369 11.21 -3.36 10.67
C MET A 369 9.75 -3.15 11.09
N MET A 370 8.82 -3.93 10.55
CA MET A 370 7.40 -3.85 10.86
C MET A 370 7.08 -4.17 12.33
N SER A 371 7.86 -5.01 12.98
CA SER A 371 7.66 -5.33 14.40
C SER A 371 7.86 -4.12 15.33
N GLY A 372 8.60 -3.11 14.90
CA GLY A 372 8.83 -1.87 15.63
C GLY A 372 7.85 -0.74 15.30
N VAL A 373 6.94 -0.94 14.32
CA VAL A 373 5.98 0.09 13.87
C VAL A 373 4.97 0.38 14.98
N THR A 374 4.78 1.66 15.27
CA THR A 374 3.87 2.15 16.31
C THR A 374 2.51 2.60 15.77
N SER A 375 2.45 3.00 14.50
CA SER A 375 1.18 3.28 13.82
C SER A 375 1.34 3.16 12.29
N LEU A 376 0.22 2.91 11.63
CA LEU A 376 0.07 3.02 10.18
C LEU A 376 -0.99 4.07 9.88
N THR A 377 -0.63 5.08 9.10
CA THR A 377 -1.50 6.18 8.70
C THR A 377 -1.58 6.22 7.18
N GLY A 378 -2.77 6.36 6.62
CA GLY A 378 -2.98 6.44 5.18
C GLY A 378 -2.25 7.63 4.55
N ALA A 379 -2.19 7.66 3.22
CA ALA A 379 -1.54 8.71 2.47
C ALA A 379 -2.52 9.87 2.19
N VAL A 380 -2.09 11.09 2.42
CA VAL A 380 -2.90 12.30 2.12
C VAL A 380 -3.19 12.43 0.63
N GLN A 381 -2.30 11.91 -0.21
CA GLN A 381 -2.50 11.85 -1.66
C GLN A 381 -3.76 11.10 -2.08
N ASP A 382 -4.24 10.16 -1.29
CA ASP A 382 -5.47 9.41 -1.57
C ASP A 382 -6.73 10.28 -1.36
N LEU A 383 -6.60 11.33 -0.57
CA LEU A 383 -7.65 12.31 -0.33
C LEU A 383 -7.50 13.55 -1.23
N PHE A 384 -6.27 13.97 -1.47
CA PHE A 384 -5.89 15.14 -2.27
C PHE A 384 -5.43 14.68 -3.66
N ASN A 385 -6.40 14.25 -4.48
CA ASN A 385 -6.17 13.56 -5.75
C ASN A 385 -6.68 14.36 -6.97
N GLY A 386 -6.56 13.77 -8.15
CA GLY A 386 -7.02 14.35 -9.42
C GLY A 386 -6.36 15.71 -9.70
N ASP A 387 -7.15 16.68 -10.09
CA ASP A 387 -6.68 18.01 -10.48
C ASP A 387 -5.98 18.78 -9.36
N CYS A 388 -6.21 18.40 -8.09
CA CYS A 388 -5.53 18.99 -6.94
C CYS A 388 -4.01 18.76 -6.97
N ARG A 389 -3.56 17.69 -7.64
CA ARG A 389 -2.14 17.34 -7.75
C ARG A 389 -1.37 18.13 -8.79
N VAL A 390 -2.06 18.77 -9.74
CA VAL A 390 -1.41 19.44 -10.89
C VAL A 390 -0.39 20.49 -10.44
N SER A 391 -0.73 21.32 -9.46
CA SER A 391 0.16 22.36 -8.94
C SER A 391 1.16 21.84 -7.89
N THR A 392 0.89 20.72 -7.26
CA THR A 392 1.64 20.17 -6.12
C THR A 392 2.48 18.97 -6.51
N PHE A 393 1.91 17.77 -6.51
CA PHE A 393 2.64 16.54 -6.85
C PHE A 393 3.20 16.59 -8.28
N ASP A 394 2.36 16.87 -9.26
CA ASP A 394 2.78 16.95 -10.67
C ASP A 394 3.60 18.23 -10.95
N GLY A 395 3.39 19.25 -10.14
CA GLY A 395 4.14 20.50 -10.19
C GLY A 395 5.50 20.46 -9.48
N MET A 396 5.89 19.33 -8.90
CA MET A 396 7.14 19.20 -8.14
C MET A 396 8.39 19.71 -8.89
N PRO A 397 8.58 19.44 -10.20
CA PRO A 397 9.71 19.99 -10.94
C PRO A 397 9.78 21.52 -10.93
N LYS A 398 8.64 22.19 -11.01
CA LYS A 398 8.60 23.66 -10.95
C LYS A 398 8.84 24.20 -9.55
N ILE A 399 8.40 23.47 -8.54
CA ILE A 399 8.59 23.83 -7.11
C ILE A 399 10.07 23.76 -6.74
N VAL A 400 10.71 22.62 -6.98
CA VAL A 400 12.12 22.42 -6.58
C VAL A 400 13.11 23.28 -7.34
N THR A 401 12.77 23.69 -8.56
CA THR A 401 13.58 24.63 -9.37
C THR A 401 13.29 26.10 -9.08
N GLY A 402 12.33 26.39 -8.20
CA GLY A 402 11.97 27.76 -7.82
C GLY A 402 11.14 28.50 -8.88
N LYS A 403 10.66 27.83 -9.92
CA LYS A 403 9.77 28.43 -10.95
C LYS A 403 8.38 28.72 -10.41
N THR A 404 7.91 27.95 -9.45
CA THR A 404 6.65 28.15 -8.75
C THR A 404 6.93 28.31 -7.26
N ASP A 405 6.34 29.33 -6.64
CA ASP A 405 6.39 29.53 -5.20
C ASP A 405 5.64 28.40 -4.47
N ILE A 406 6.23 27.90 -3.38
CA ILE A 406 5.67 26.77 -2.63
C ILE A 406 4.26 27.07 -2.13
N ALA A 407 4.06 28.23 -1.49
CA ALA A 407 2.76 28.61 -0.92
C ALA A 407 1.70 28.80 -2.02
N GLU A 408 2.08 29.36 -3.16
CA GLU A 408 1.18 29.48 -4.32
C GLU A 408 0.77 28.12 -4.89
N ALA A 409 1.70 27.19 -5.02
CA ALA A 409 1.41 25.83 -5.50
C ALA A 409 0.45 25.08 -4.57
N VAL A 410 0.68 25.17 -3.26
CA VAL A 410 -0.18 24.56 -2.23
C VAL A 410 -1.57 25.20 -2.25
N GLN A 411 -1.67 26.54 -2.30
CA GLN A 411 -2.94 27.24 -2.31
C GLN A 411 -3.76 26.90 -3.57
N GLU A 412 -3.14 26.82 -4.73
CA GLU A 412 -3.81 26.44 -5.98
C GLU A 412 -4.44 25.04 -5.88
N GLY A 413 -3.68 24.08 -5.32
CA GLY A 413 -4.20 22.71 -5.08
C GLY A 413 -5.36 22.70 -4.10
N ILE A 414 -5.29 23.47 -3.01
CA ILE A 414 -6.35 23.60 -2.01
C ILE A 414 -7.61 24.23 -2.63
N ASP A 415 -7.45 25.27 -3.44
CA ASP A 415 -8.58 25.94 -4.11
C ASP A 415 -9.29 24.96 -5.05
N THR A 416 -8.52 24.14 -5.77
CA THR A 416 -9.08 23.07 -6.63
C THR A 416 -9.83 22.04 -5.80
N TYR A 417 -9.25 21.60 -4.68
CA TYR A 417 -9.90 20.65 -3.76
C TYR A 417 -11.22 21.19 -3.21
N ASN A 418 -11.22 22.44 -2.74
CA ASN A 418 -12.41 23.07 -2.19
C ASN A 418 -13.51 23.28 -3.25
N ALA A 419 -13.15 23.53 -4.50
CA ALA A 419 -14.10 23.69 -5.60
C ALA A 419 -14.77 22.36 -6.01
N ALA A 420 -14.15 21.22 -5.67
CA ALA A 420 -14.65 19.89 -5.97
C ALA A 420 -15.56 19.30 -4.85
N GLN A 421 -15.66 19.97 -3.69
CA GLN A 421 -16.55 19.57 -2.58
C GLN A 421 -17.94 20.22 -2.78
#